data_419355ad90dea83e79b792c39d071c2d
#
_entry.id   419355ad90dea83e79b792c39d071c2d
#
_cell.length_a   1.000
_cell.length_b   1.000
_cell.length_c   1.000
_cell.angle_alpha   90.00
_cell.angle_beta   90.00
_cell.angle_gamma   90.00
#
_symmetry.space_group_name_H-M   'P 1'
#
loop_
_entity.id
_entity.type
_entity.pdbx_description
1 polymer ?
#
loop_
_entity_poly.entity_id
_entity_poly.type
_entity_poly.pdbx_seq_one_letter_code
_entity_poly.pdbx_strand_id
1 'polypeptide(L)'
;MTKYYIYTDGSSRGNPGPGGWGMIVMTGDDSEIIFLEHDSEDNVTNNRMELKAMICALNFAESNPHHQFTIISDSTYVVNSINSWMRGWAANGWRNSKKQTVENVDLMKEIWRHVSRDFPNFEVIHCKGHNGELGNELADALATGSLKKYRELVEFWEIQEPTQEAENWFPID
;
A
#
# COMPACT_ATOMS: atom_id res chain seq x y z
N MET A 1 -1.96 19.27 -12.06
CA MET A 1 -1.94 18.29 -10.97
C MET A 1 -1.24 17.02 -11.46
N THR A 2 -0.18 16.62 -10.80
CA THR A 2 0.60 15.44 -11.19
C THR A 2 -0.05 14.18 -10.61
N LYS A 3 -0.15 13.14 -11.42
CA LYS A 3 -0.70 11.84 -11.04
C LYS A 3 0.41 10.82 -10.86
N TYR A 4 0.36 10.11 -9.73
CA TYR A 4 1.29 9.04 -9.39
C TYR A 4 0.56 7.75 -9.08
N TYR A 5 1.26 6.64 -9.20
CA TYR A 5 0.79 5.32 -8.77
C TYR A 5 1.54 4.89 -7.51
N ILE A 6 0.80 4.32 -6.58
CA ILE A 6 1.38 3.69 -5.39
C ILE A 6 1.02 2.21 -5.41
N TYR A 7 2.01 1.35 -5.43
CA TYR A 7 1.82 -0.09 -5.34
C TYR A 7 2.11 -0.55 -3.91
N THR A 8 1.24 -1.40 -3.38
CA THR A 8 1.36 -1.93 -2.02
C THR A 8 1.34 -3.44 -2.04
N ASP A 9 2.08 -4.07 -1.14
CA ASP A 9 2.03 -5.51 -0.94
C ASP A 9 2.40 -5.86 0.51
N GLY A 10 1.93 -7.02 0.96
CA GLY A 10 2.24 -7.57 2.26
C GLY A 10 2.24 -9.09 2.22
N SER A 11 3.09 -9.71 3.01
CA SER A 11 3.19 -11.16 3.05
C SER A 11 3.61 -11.66 4.44
N SER A 12 3.35 -12.94 4.71
CA SER A 12 3.93 -13.62 5.87
C SER A 12 4.30 -15.05 5.52
N ARG A 13 5.31 -15.58 6.18
CA ARG A 13 5.71 -16.99 6.12
C ARG A 13 5.00 -17.72 7.24
N GLY A 14 3.88 -18.35 6.93
CA GLY A 14 2.94 -18.84 7.92
C GLY A 14 1.93 -17.73 8.29
N ASN A 15 0.84 -18.10 8.92
CA ASN A 15 -0.26 -17.20 9.17
C ASN A 15 -0.90 -17.47 10.55
N PRO A 16 -0.28 -16.97 11.66
CA PRO A 16 0.80 -15.98 11.72
C PRO A 16 2.22 -16.54 11.53
N GLY A 17 3.17 -15.65 11.22
CA GLY A 17 4.58 -15.97 11.09
C GLY A 17 5.40 -14.70 10.82
N PRO A 18 6.70 -14.83 10.49
CA PRO A 18 7.49 -13.69 10.06
C PRO A 18 6.91 -13.10 8.77
N GLY A 19 6.80 -11.79 8.71
CA GLY A 19 6.22 -11.12 7.55
C GLY A 19 6.85 -9.78 7.26
N GLY A 20 6.38 -9.17 6.18
CA GLY A 20 6.83 -7.86 5.76
C GLY A 20 5.81 -7.19 4.87
N TRP A 21 6.00 -5.90 4.68
CA TRP A 21 5.18 -5.09 3.79
C TRP A 21 6.05 -4.11 3.02
N GLY A 22 5.55 -3.67 1.88
CA GLY A 22 6.21 -2.68 1.05
C GLY A 22 5.24 -1.80 0.31
N MET A 23 5.64 -0.56 0.08
CA MET A 23 4.94 0.35 -0.80
C MET A 23 5.94 1.10 -1.67
N ILE A 24 5.54 1.42 -2.88
CA ILE A 24 6.40 2.11 -3.83
C ILE A 24 5.58 3.12 -4.63
N VAL A 25 6.08 4.34 -4.72
CA VAL A 25 5.44 5.44 -5.46
C VAL A 25 6.20 5.63 -6.77
N MET A 26 5.46 5.55 -7.86
CA MET A 26 6.02 5.64 -9.21
C MET A 26 5.33 6.73 -10.02
N THR A 27 6.07 7.26 -10.99
CA THR A 27 5.52 8.15 -12.02
C THR A 27 4.49 7.41 -12.87
N GLY A 28 3.60 8.15 -13.52
CA GLY A 28 2.52 7.57 -14.31
C GLY A 28 2.94 6.71 -15.49
N ASP A 29 4.21 6.81 -15.93
CA ASP A 29 4.81 5.98 -17.01
C ASP A 29 5.67 4.83 -16.47
N ASP A 30 5.70 4.62 -15.15
CA ASP A 30 6.50 3.59 -14.47
C ASP A 30 8.01 3.68 -14.70
N SER A 31 8.52 4.86 -15.10
CA SER A 31 9.95 5.03 -15.42
C SER A 31 10.79 5.47 -14.24
N GLU A 32 10.16 6.00 -13.19
CA GLU A 32 10.87 6.57 -12.04
C GLU A 32 10.15 6.22 -10.73
N ILE A 33 10.95 5.79 -9.76
CA ILE A 33 10.52 5.60 -8.37
C ILE A 33 10.71 6.92 -7.63
N ILE A 34 9.62 7.44 -7.08
CA ILE A 34 9.64 8.70 -6.33
C ILE A 34 9.96 8.46 -4.85
N PHE A 35 9.37 7.41 -4.28
CA PHE A 35 9.50 7.07 -2.87
C PHE A 35 9.23 5.59 -2.69
N LEU A 36 9.84 4.99 -1.68
CA LEU A 36 9.50 3.63 -1.26
C LEU A 36 9.70 3.49 0.24
N GLU A 37 8.94 2.59 0.83
CA GLU A 37 9.10 2.23 2.23
C GLU A 37 8.72 0.76 2.41
N HIS A 38 9.42 0.09 3.30
CA HIS A 38 9.16 -1.31 3.63
C HIS A 38 9.64 -1.60 5.05
N ASP A 39 9.07 -2.64 5.63
CA ASP A 39 9.49 -3.11 6.96
C ASP A 39 9.12 -4.58 7.12
N SER A 40 9.63 -5.18 8.18
CA SER A 40 9.36 -6.57 8.54
C SER A 40 8.92 -6.65 10.00
N GLU A 41 8.11 -7.66 10.31
CA GLU A 41 7.60 -7.92 11.66
C GLU A 41 7.52 -9.42 11.91
N ASP A 42 7.66 -9.80 13.16
CA ASP A 42 7.47 -11.18 13.60
C ASP A 42 6.02 -11.43 14.00
N ASN A 43 5.56 -12.67 13.84
CA ASN A 43 4.25 -13.14 14.32
C ASN A 43 3.07 -12.29 13.76
N VAL A 44 3.02 -12.15 12.47
CA VAL A 44 1.99 -11.39 11.76
C VAL A 44 1.28 -12.22 10.70
N THR A 45 0.11 -11.75 10.28
CA THR A 45 -0.66 -12.36 9.19
C THR A 45 -0.43 -11.62 7.88
N ASN A 46 -0.68 -12.29 6.76
CA ASN A 46 -0.69 -11.65 5.44
C ASN A 46 -1.57 -10.40 5.43
N ASN A 47 -2.81 -10.52 5.92
CA ASN A 47 -3.77 -9.41 5.89
C ASN A 47 -3.28 -8.20 6.68
N ARG A 48 -2.66 -8.40 7.85
CA ARG A 48 -2.10 -7.27 8.60
C ARG A 48 -0.97 -6.57 7.84
N MET A 49 -0.13 -7.32 7.15
CA MET A 49 0.97 -6.74 6.36
C MET A 49 0.42 -5.96 5.16
N GLU A 50 -0.59 -6.49 4.49
CA GLU A 50 -1.29 -5.77 3.41
C GLU A 50 -1.91 -4.46 3.90
N LEU A 51 -2.54 -4.47 5.06
CA LEU A 51 -3.14 -3.27 5.67
C LEU A 51 -2.08 -2.24 6.06
N LYS A 52 -0.94 -2.66 6.57
CA LYS A 52 0.16 -1.75 6.92
C LYS A 52 0.77 -1.08 5.70
N ALA A 53 0.95 -1.81 4.62
CA ALA A 53 1.38 -1.22 3.35
C ALA A 53 0.39 -0.16 2.86
N MET A 54 -0.90 -0.45 2.94
CA MET A 54 -1.95 0.50 2.55
C MET A 54 -1.94 1.75 3.43
N ILE A 55 -1.77 1.61 4.73
CA ILE A 55 -1.68 2.75 5.66
C ILE A 55 -0.50 3.65 5.29
N CYS A 56 0.64 3.07 4.99
CA CYS A 56 1.81 3.82 4.56
C CYS A 56 1.53 4.61 3.27
N ALA A 57 0.87 3.99 2.31
CA ALA A 57 0.46 4.64 1.06
C ALA A 57 -0.51 5.80 1.31
N LEU A 58 -1.51 5.61 2.16
CA LEU A 58 -2.48 6.65 2.51
C LEU A 58 -1.83 7.83 3.23
N ASN A 59 -0.91 7.56 4.14
CA ASN A 59 -0.12 8.60 4.81
C ASN A 59 0.69 9.41 3.81
N PHE A 60 1.30 8.76 2.84
CA PHE A 60 2.05 9.43 1.78
C PHE A 60 1.15 10.34 0.95
N ALA A 61 -0.01 9.85 0.52
CA ALA A 61 -0.97 10.65 -0.25
C ALA A 61 -1.44 11.87 0.55
N GLU A 62 -1.78 11.69 1.82
CA GLU A 62 -2.23 12.78 2.69
C GLU A 62 -1.14 13.86 2.88
N SER A 63 0.12 13.46 2.94
CA SER A 63 1.26 14.37 3.07
C SER A 63 1.56 15.14 1.78
N ASN A 64 0.97 14.76 0.67
CA ASN A 64 1.18 15.35 -0.64
C ASN A 64 -0.15 15.77 -1.29
N PRO A 65 -0.89 16.71 -0.67
CA PRO A 65 -2.28 17.00 -1.05
C PRO A 65 -2.46 17.66 -2.41
N HIS A 66 -1.39 18.16 -3.02
CA HIS A 66 -1.43 18.82 -4.33
C HIS A 66 -1.29 17.85 -5.50
N HIS A 67 -1.13 16.55 -5.21
CA HIS A 67 -1.00 15.50 -6.22
C HIS A 67 -2.14 14.51 -6.11
N GLN A 68 -2.37 13.76 -7.16
CA GLN A 68 -3.36 12.68 -7.22
C GLN A 68 -2.65 11.33 -7.23
N PHE A 69 -3.19 10.40 -6.46
CA PHE A 69 -2.61 9.06 -6.32
C PHE A 69 -3.63 7.99 -6.67
N THR A 70 -3.21 7.02 -7.45
CA THR A 70 -3.91 5.76 -7.62
C THR A 70 -3.15 4.71 -6.82
N ILE A 71 -3.76 4.18 -5.77
CA ILE A 71 -3.16 3.17 -4.91
C ILE A 71 -3.64 1.80 -5.39
N ILE A 72 -2.69 0.92 -5.68
CA ILE A 72 -2.94 -0.37 -6.33
C ILE A 72 -2.52 -1.49 -5.37
N SER A 73 -3.44 -2.40 -5.09
CA SER A 73 -3.21 -3.57 -4.26
C SER A 73 -3.72 -4.84 -4.96
N ASP A 74 -3.03 -5.95 -4.79
CA ASP A 74 -3.51 -7.26 -5.24
C ASP A 74 -4.40 -7.98 -4.20
N SER A 75 -4.56 -7.38 -3.02
CA SER A 75 -5.40 -7.92 -1.96
C SER A 75 -6.87 -7.52 -2.16
N THR A 76 -7.71 -8.48 -2.55
CA THR A 76 -9.16 -8.26 -2.63
C THR A 76 -9.74 -7.90 -1.27
N TYR A 77 -9.22 -8.48 -0.19
CA TYR A 77 -9.63 -8.18 1.18
C TYR A 77 -9.45 -6.69 1.51
N VAL A 78 -8.27 -6.13 1.23
CA VAL A 78 -7.99 -4.71 1.52
C VAL A 78 -8.83 -3.79 0.64
N VAL A 79 -8.86 -4.04 -0.66
CA VAL A 79 -9.61 -3.20 -1.61
C VAL A 79 -11.10 -3.21 -1.32
N ASN A 80 -11.69 -4.39 -1.06
CA ASN A 80 -13.10 -4.50 -0.71
C ASN A 80 -13.42 -3.87 0.65
N SER A 81 -12.53 -4.00 1.62
CA SER A 81 -12.69 -3.35 2.91
C SER A 81 -12.84 -1.83 2.75
N ILE A 82 -11.97 -1.23 1.96
CA ILE A 82 -11.95 0.22 1.74
C ILE A 82 -13.15 0.67 0.89
N ASN A 83 -13.39 0.00 -0.23
CA ASN A 83 -14.35 0.46 -1.23
C ASN A 83 -15.79 0.02 -0.96
N SER A 84 -16.00 -1.05 -0.18
CA SER A 84 -17.34 -1.64 -0.01
C SER A 84 -17.79 -1.78 1.43
N TRP A 85 -16.94 -2.19 2.37
CA TRP A 85 -17.40 -2.63 3.69
C TRP A 85 -17.20 -1.61 4.81
N MET A 86 -16.16 -0.80 4.72
CA MET A 86 -15.67 0.02 5.83
C MET A 86 -16.70 1.08 6.29
N ARG A 87 -17.42 1.67 5.36
CA ARG A 87 -18.47 2.65 5.67
C ARG A 87 -19.56 2.03 6.57
N GLY A 88 -19.98 0.82 6.23
CA GLY A 88 -20.96 0.08 7.05
C GLY A 88 -20.41 -0.30 8.40
N TRP A 89 -19.17 -0.75 8.47
CA TRP A 89 -18.53 -1.06 9.75
C TRP A 89 -18.46 0.17 10.67
N ALA A 90 -18.01 1.29 10.12
CA ALA A 90 -17.94 2.55 10.89
C ALA A 90 -19.31 2.98 11.41
N ALA A 91 -20.38 2.81 10.61
CA ALA A 91 -21.74 3.14 11.01
C ALA A 91 -22.29 2.17 12.08
N ASN A 92 -21.78 0.96 12.17
CA ASN A 92 -22.25 -0.10 13.07
C ASN A 92 -21.30 -0.36 14.25
N GLY A 93 -20.50 0.62 14.65
CA GLY A 93 -19.62 0.49 15.81
C GLY A 93 -18.48 -0.51 15.60
N TRP A 94 -18.04 -0.71 14.35
CA TRP A 94 -16.96 -1.63 13.97
C TRP A 94 -17.28 -3.09 14.25
N ARG A 95 -18.53 -3.45 14.01
CA ARG A 95 -19.02 -4.82 14.10
C ARG A 95 -19.47 -5.30 12.72
N ASN A 96 -19.17 -6.56 12.41
CA ASN A 96 -19.60 -7.21 11.18
C ASN A 96 -21.07 -7.64 11.26
N SER A 97 -21.59 -8.29 10.21
CA SER A 97 -22.98 -8.79 10.14
C SER A 97 -23.32 -9.81 11.23
N LYS A 98 -22.31 -10.49 11.77
CA LYS A 98 -22.47 -11.45 12.89
C LYS A 98 -22.36 -10.79 14.26
N LYS A 99 -22.32 -9.46 14.31
CA LYS A 99 -22.18 -8.65 15.53
C LYS A 99 -20.83 -8.88 16.26
N GLN A 100 -19.84 -9.41 15.57
CA GLN A 100 -18.47 -9.58 16.07
C GLN A 100 -17.64 -8.37 15.70
N THR A 101 -16.65 -8.03 16.53
CA THR A 101 -15.68 -6.99 16.20
C THR A 101 -15.01 -7.31 14.87
N VAL A 102 -14.90 -6.32 13.99
CA VAL A 102 -14.22 -6.44 12.70
C VAL A 102 -12.76 -6.87 12.91
N GLU A 103 -12.29 -7.83 12.12
CA GLU A 103 -10.90 -8.26 12.14
C GLU A 103 -9.97 -7.10 11.82
N ASN A 104 -8.80 -7.05 12.48
CA ASN A 104 -7.81 -5.99 12.29
C ASN A 104 -8.39 -4.60 12.52
N VAL A 105 -9.32 -4.47 13.45
CA VAL A 105 -10.10 -3.25 13.70
C VAL A 105 -9.20 -2.03 13.97
N ASP A 106 -8.07 -2.23 14.64
CA ASP A 106 -7.10 -1.18 14.91
C ASP A 106 -6.59 -0.54 13.61
N LEU A 107 -6.19 -1.38 12.66
CA LEU A 107 -5.71 -0.92 11.35
C LEU A 107 -6.85 -0.41 10.46
N MET A 108 -8.02 -1.04 10.55
CA MET A 108 -9.21 -0.59 9.79
C MET A 108 -9.67 0.80 10.20
N LYS A 109 -9.66 1.11 11.49
CA LYS A 109 -9.97 2.46 11.99
C LYS A 109 -8.97 3.50 11.51
N GLU A 110 -7.70 3.14 11.47
CA GLU A 110 -6.65 4.02 10.97
C GLU A 110 -6.85 4.33 9.48
N ILE A 111 -7.19 3.33 8.68
CA ILE A 111 -7.51 3.52 7.26
C ILE A 111 -8.76 4.39 7.10
N TRP A 112 -9.79 4.14 7.89
CA TRP A 112 -11.03 4.90 7.84
C TRP A 112 -10.82 6.40 8.05
N ARG A 113 -9.88 6.79 8.90
CA ARG A 113 -9.52 8.19 9.11
C ARG A 113 -9.12 8.88 7.80
N HIS A 114 -8.44 8.16 6.90
CA HIS A 114 -8.09 8.69 5.58
C HIS A 114 -9.26 8.65 4.60
N VAL A 115 -9.97 7.53 4.55
CA VAL A 115 -11.04 7.26 3.56
C VAL A 115 -12.26 8.15 3.80
N SER A 116 -12.55 8.50 5.05
CA SER A 116 -13.71 9.32 5.43
C SER A 116 -13.49 10.83 5.26
N ARG A 117 -12.31 11.25 4.84
CA ARG A 117 -12.04 12.68 4.59
C ARG A 117 -12.82 13.19 3.39
N ASP A 118 -13.18 14.48 3.44
CA ASP A 118 -13.75 15.17 2.29
C ASP A 118 -12.67 15.34 1.20
N PHE A 119 -13.03 15.03 -0.04
CA PHE A 119 -12.16 15.21 -1.21
C PHE A 119 -10.76 14.56 -1.06
N PRO A 120 -10.67 13.25 -0.83
CA PRO A 120 -9.38 12.57 -0.77
C PRO A 120 -8.66 12.67 -2.13
N ASN A 121 -7.34 12.81 -2.07
CA ASN A 121 -6.50 12.89 -3.27
C ASN A 121 -5.99 11.52 -3.73
N PHE A 122 -6.75 10.48 -3.47
CA PHE A 122 -6.42 9.11 -3.86
C PHE A 122 -7.68 8.34 -4.25
N GLU A 123 -7.46 7.30 -5.04
CA GLU A 123 -8.39 6.19 -5.25
C GLU A 123 -7.65 4.87 -5.00
N VAL A 124 -8.36 3.84 -4.58
CA VAL A 124 -7.81 2.51 -4.34
C VAL A 124 -8.42 1.53 -5.34
N ILE A 125 -7.57 0.85 -6.11
CA ILE A 125 -7.99 -0.11 -7.10
C ILE A 125 -7.30 -1.46 -6.90
N HIS A 126 -7.94 -2.52 -7.36
CA HIS A 126 -7.41 -3.88 -7.33
C HIS A 126 -6.62 -4.14 -8.62
N CYS A 127 -5.44 -4.76 -8.47
CA CYS A 127 -4.75 -5.40 -9.57
C CYS A 127 -4.70 -6.91 -9.34
N LYS A 128 -4.58 -7.67 -10.41
CA LYS A 128 -4.43 -9.11 -10.32
C LYS A 128 -2.97 -9.43 -9.99
N GLY A 129 -2.74 -10.05 -8.83
CA GLY A 129 -1.40 -10.40 -8.37
C GLY A 129 -0.63 -11.27 -9.36
N HIS A 130 0.68 -11.08 -9.42
CA HIS A 130 1.61 -11.85 -10.26
C HIS A 130 1.28 -11.82 -11.76
N ASN A 131 0.67 -10.75 -12.23
CA ASN A 131 0.26 -10.61 -13.64
C ASN A 131 1.23 -9.76 -14.46
N GLY A 132 2.50 -9.68 -14.05
CA GLY A 132 3.55 -8.97 -14.77
C GLY A 132 3.53 -7.45 -14.65
N GLU A 133 2.71 -6.90 -13.78
CA GLU A 133 2.75 -5.46 -13.49
C GLU A 133 4.01 -5.12 -12.68
N LEU A 134 4.85 -4.25 -13.26
CA LEU A 134 6.14 -3.92 -12.70
C LEU A 134 6.06 -3.38 -11.26
N GLY A 135 5.17 -2.44 -11.00
CA GLY A 135 5.02 -1.86 -9.67
C GLY A 135 4.60 -2.89 -8.62
N ASN A 136 3.70 -3.80 -8.98
CA ASN A 136 3.28 -4.89 -8.11
C ASN A 136 4.44 -5.86 -7.81
N GLU A 137 5.25 -6.18 -8.81
CA GLU A 137 6.44 -7.02 -8.64
C GLU A 137 7.49 -6.36 -7.74
N LEU A 138 7.69 -5.05 -7.86
CA LEU A 138 8.58 -4.29 -7.00
C LEU A 138 8.09 -4.27 -5.55
N ALA A 139 6.80 -4.02 -5.34
CA ALA A 139 6.21 -4.04 -4.01
C ALA A 139 6.30 -5.43 -3.36
N ASP A 140 6.07 -6.50 -4.13
CA ASP A 140 6.26 -7.88 -3.67
C ASP A 140 7.70 -8.14 -3.22
N ALA A 141 8.67 -7.72 -4.01
CA ALA A 141 10.08 -7.87 -3.65
C ALA A 141 10.42 -7.16 -2.33
N LEU A 142 9.88 -5.96 -2.11
CA LEU A 142 10.05 -5.22 -0.85
C LEU A 142 9.36 -5.93 0.32
N ALA A 143 8.14 -6.41 0.12
CA ALA A 143 7.36 -7.09 1.16
C ALA A 143 8.01 -8.40 1.62
N THR A 144 8.61 -9.14 0.70
CA THR A 144 9.29 -10.41 0.99
C THR A 144 10.75 -10.22 1.44
N GLY A 145 11.25 -8.99 1.45
CA GLY A 145 12.64 -8.69 1.84
C GLY A 145 13.66 -9.11 0.79
N SER A 146 13.23 -9.38 -0.45
CA SER A 146 14.12 -9.78 -1.53
C SER A 146 14.72 -8.57 -2.25
N LEU A 147 15.74 -7.96 -1.64
CA LEU A 147 16.47 -6.84 -2.25
C LEU A 147 17.15 -7.25 -3.57
N LYS A 148 17.53 -8.51 -3.68
CA LYS A 148 18.09 -9.05 -4.92
C LYS A 148 17.08 -8.98 -6.07
N LYS A 149 15.87 -9.46 -5.85
CA LYS A 149 14.78 -9.38 -6.84
C LYS A 149 14.46 -7.93 -7.18
N TYR A 150 14.39 -7.06 -6.18
CA TYR A 150 14.16 -5.64 -6.38
C TYR A 150 15.19 -5.03 -7.31
N ARG A 151 16.48 -5.24 -7.06
CA ARG A 151 17.58 -4.72 -7.89
C ARG A 151 17.56 -5.29 -9.30
N GLU A 152 17.29 -6.57 -9.47
CA GLU A 152 17.17 -7.22 -10.77
C GLU A 152 16.05 -6.58 -11.61
N LEU A 153 14.91 -6.26 -11.00
CA LEU A 153 13.78 -5.59 -11.67
C LEU A 153 14.15 -4.16 -12.09
N VAL A 154 14.78 -3.41 -11.18
CA VAL A 154 15.19 -2.02 -11.45
C VAL A 154 16.19 -1.97 -12.61
N GLU A 155 17.18 -2.86 -12.62
CA GLU A 155 18.18 -2.93 -13.70
C GLU A 155 17.56 -3.36 -15.02
N PHE A 156 16.74 -4.43 -14.99
CA PHE A 156 16.13 -4.98 -16.22
C PHE A 156 15.24 -3.95 -16.93
N TRP A 157 14.44 -3.21 -16.17
CA TRP A 157 13.50 -2.23 -16.70
C TRP A 157 14.07 -0.82 -16.77
N GLU A 158 15.35 -0.65 -16.40
CA GLU A 158 16.07 0.64 -16.44
C GLU A 158 15.30 1.74 -15.70
N ILE A 159 14.80 1.41 -14.48
CA ILE A 159 14.01 2.32 -13.67
C ILE A 159 14.94 3.29 -12.95
N GLN A 160 14.59 4.57 -12.96
CA GLN A 160 15.30 5.56 -12.16
C GLN A 160 14.88 5.45 -10.70
N GLU A 161 15.85 5.17 -9.82
CA GLU A 161 15.62 5.12 -8.38
C GLU A 161 15.61 6.53 -7.77
N PRO A 162 14.97 6.71 -6.57
CA PRO A 162 15.06 7.98 -5.84
C PRO A 162 16.52 8.29 -5.52
N THR A 163 16.90 9.55 -5.67
CA THR A 163 18.21 10.00 -5.19
C THR A 163 18.23 10.03 -3.66
N GLN A 164 19.41 9.92 -3.04
CA GLN A 164 19.53 9.99 -1.57
C GLN A 164 18.91 11.28 -0.98
N GLU A 165 18.86 12.34 -1.76
CA GLU A 165 18.19 13.58 -1.37
C GLU A 165 16.65 13.39 -1.31
N ALA A 166 16.11 12.41 -2.03
CA ALA A 166 14.69 12.10 -2.02
C ALA A 166 14.23 11.36 -0.77
N GLU A 167 15.13 10.81 0.03
CA GLU A 167 14.78 10.16 1.31
C GLU A 167 14.19 11.15 2.33
N ASN A 168 14.38 12.45 2.09
CA ASN A 168 13.81 13.52 2.91
C ASN A 168 12.61 14.22 2.25
N TRP A 169 12.03 13.57 1.27
CA TRP A 169 10.98 14.14 0.43
C TRP A 169 9.62 14.19 1.12
N PHE A 170 9.37 15.27 1.79
CA PHE A 170 8.03 15.71 2.14
C PHE A 170 8.05 17.25 2.17
N PRO A 171 7.20 17.90 1.35
CA PRO A 171 6.30 17.37 0.31
C PRO A 171 6.99 17.16 -1.05
N ILE A 172 6.37 16.37 -1.93
CA ILE A 172 6.75 16.31 -3.34
C ILE A 172 6.39 17.64 -3.98
N ASP A 173 7.35 18.31 -4.55
CA ASP A 173 7.13 19.55 -5.29
C ASP A 173 6.46 19.31 -6.66
#